data_e7afd06cfbc1599eb0337cb7f61e46dc
#
_entry.id   e7afd06cfbc1599eb0337cb7f61e46dc
#
_cell.length_a   1.000
_cell.length_b   1.000
_cell.length_c   1.000
_cell.angle_alpha   90.00
_cell.angle_beta   90.00
_cell.angle_gamma   90.00
#
_symmetry.space_group_name_H-M   'P 1'
#
loop_
_entity.id
_entity.type
_entity.pdbx_description
1 polymer ?
#
loop_
_entity_poly.entity_id
_entity_poly.type
_entity_poly.pdbx_seq_one_letter_code
_entity_poly.pdbx_strand_id
1 'polypeptide(L)'
;RNSIVTALNLVGMKCDNRIDWNWNTIYQSLKQGKLVHADAITEKNKGHAWIIDGFLIGNMPDSTDLVYVHNNMGWGGSDNGYYEIEPEMSFQGGGHNLKYNFGINPYISKK
;
A
#
# COMPACT_ATOMS: atom_id res chain seq x y z
N ARG A 1 -10.37 -6.32 -10.35
CA ARG A 1 -8.96 -6.48 -10.65
C ARG A 1 -8.28 -7.55 -9.81
N ASN A 2 -8.39 -8.78 -10.27
CA ASN A 2 -7.73 -9.88 -9.60
C ASN A 2 -6.50 -10.38 -10.37
N SER A 3 -6.00 -9.57 -11.31
CA SER A 3 -4.80 -9.92 -12.09
C SER A 3 -3.57 -10.11 -11.22
N ILE A 4 -3.46 -9.37 -10.10
CA ILE A 4 -2.33 -9.56 -9.19
C ILE A 4 -2.41 -10.91 -8.47
N VAL A 5 -3.60 -11.37 -8.13
CA VAL A 5 -3.80 -12.70 -7.53
C VAL A 5 -3.29 -13.77 -8.48
N THR A 6 -3.69 -13.69 -9.76
CA THR A 6 -3.25 -14.63 -10.79
C THR A 6 -1.74 -14.60 -10.99
N ALA A 7 -1.16 -13.39 -11.10
CA ALA A 7 0.28 -13.24 -11.30
C ALA A 7 1.08 -13.82 -10.14
N LEU A 8 0.65 -13.58 -8.90
CA LEU A 8 1.33 -14.12 -7.72
C LEU A 8 1.23 -15.65 -7.67
N ASN A 9 0.07 -16.20 -8.04
CA ASN A 9 -0.08 -17.66 -8.09
C ASN A 9 0.90 -18.33 -9.03
N LEU A 10 1.21 -17.69 -10.15
CA LEU A 10 2.17 -18.23 -11.13
C LEU A 10 3.59 -18.33 -10.56
N VAL A 11 3.94 -17.56 -9.56
CA VAL A 11 5.27 -17.58 -8.95
C VAL A 11 5.26 -18.19 -7.55
N GLY A 12 4.23 -18.95 -7.20
CA GLY A 12 4.17 -19.66 -5.91
C GLY A 12 3.78 -18.81 -4.73
N MET A 13 3.11 -17.68 -4.97
CA MET A 13 2.64 -16.79 -3.93
C MET A 13 1.13 -16.63 -3.98
N LYS A 14 0.57 -16.07 -2.93
CA LYS A 14 -0.87 -15.82 -2.83
C LYS A 14 -1.15 -14.48 -2.17
N CYS A 15 -2.33 -13.94 -2.42
CA CYS A 15 -2.87 -12.80 -1.69
C CYS A 15 -4.39 -12.85 -1.78
N ASP A 16 -5.04 -11.99 -0.99
CA ASP A 16 -6.49 -11.81 -1.08
C ASP A 16 -6.86 -10.97 -2.30
N ASN A 17 -8.13 -11.05 -2.69
CA ASN A 17 -8.69 -10.22 -3.75
C ASN A 17 -8.64 -8.74 -3.35
N ARG A 18 -8.66 -7.87 -4.37
CA ARG A 18 -8.62 -6.43 -4.16
C ARG A 18 -9.84 -5.95 -3.38
N ILE A 19 -9.57 -5.14 -2.36
CA ILE A 19 -10.58 -4.42 -1.59
C ILE A 19 -10.26 -2.93 -1.61
N ASP A 20 -11.22 -2.10 -1.20
CA ASP A 20 -10.96 -0.69 -1.01
C ASP A 20 -9.92 -0.49 0.08
N TRP A 21 -9.22 0.65 0.03
CA TRP A 21 -8.22 1.00 1.02
C TRP A 21 -8.78 0.85 2.43
N ASN A 22 -8.06 0.13 3.27
CA ASN A 22 -8.45 -0.12 4.66
C ASN A 22 -7.20 -0.27 5.51
N TRP A 23 -6.94 0.71 6.36
CA TRP A 23 -5.76 0.70 7.22
C TRP A 23 -5.73 -0.50 8.15
N ASN A 24 -6.88 -0.85 8.75
CA ASN A 24 -6.93 -2.00 9.66
C ASN A 24 -6.47 -3.29 8.97
N THR A 25 -6.90 -3.52 7.74
CA THR A 25 -6.49 -4.70 6.97
C THR A 25 -5.01 -4.66 6.63
N ILE A 26 -4.48 -3.49 6.25
CA ILE A 26 -3.05 -3.31 6.00
C ILE A 26 -2.26 -3.65 7.27
N TYR A 27 -2.67 -3.12 8.40
CA TYR A 27 -2.04 -3.35 9.69
C TYR A 27 -2.02 -4.84 10.05
N GLN A 28 -3.16 -5.52 9.92
CA GLN A 28 -3.24 -6.96 10.21
C GLN A 28 -2.36 -7.78 9.28
N SER A 29 -2.30 -7.44 8.00
CA SER A 29 -1.44 -8.11 7.03
C SER A 29 0.04 -7.98 7.43
N LEU A 30 0.47 -6.75 7.68
CA LEU A 30 1.88 -6.48 8.02
C LEU A 30 2.27 -7.09 9.37
N LYS A 31 1.37 -7.11 10.34
CA LYS A 31 1.62 -7.76 11.63
C LYS A 31 1.83 -9.26 11.51
N GLN A 32 1.25 -9.88 10.51
CA GLN A 32 1.45 -11.30 10.23
C GLN A 32 2.69 -11.57 9.38
N GLY A 33 3.47 -10.54 9.08
CA GLY A 33 4.64 -10.67 8.21
C GLY A 33 4.28 -10.80 6.73
N LYS A 34 3.07 -10.40 6.36
CA LYS A 34 2.58 -10.49 4.98
C LYS A 34 2.54 -9.11 4.36
N LEU A 35 2.90 -9.03 3.09
CA LEU A 35 2.96 -7.76 2.38
C LEU A 35 1.59 -7.36 1.82
N VAL A 36 1.50 -6.13 1.34
CA VAL A 36 0.28 -5.60 0.73
C VAL A 36 0.63 -4.98 -0.61
N HIS A 37 -0.11 -5.37 -1.65
CA HIS A 37 -0.06 -4.68 -2.94
C HIS A 37 -1.09 -3.56 -2.90
N ALA A 38 -0.69 -2.36 -3.27
CA ALA A 38 -1.57 -1.20 -3.31
C ALA A 38 -1.61 -0.61 -4.71
N ASP A 39 -2.72 0.00 -5.06
CA ASP A 39 -2.85 0.72 -6.32
C ASP A 39 -3.76 1.93 -6.17
N ALA A 40 -3.58 2.89 -7.06
CA ALA A 40 -4.39 4.11 -7.11
C ALA A 40 -4.27 4.74 -8.48
N ILE A 41 -5.10 5.74 -8.75
CA ILE A 41 -5.02 6.52 -9.98
C ILE A 41 -4.73 7.98 -9.67
N THR A 42 -4.01 8.61 -10.62
CA THR A 42 -3.72 10.03 -10.57
C THR A 42 -4.92 10.85 -11.07
N GLU A 43 -4.85 12.15 -10.90
CA GLU A 43 -5.82 13.09 -11.46
C GLU A 43 -5.87 13.05 -12.99
N LYS A 44 -4.83 12.51 -13.64
CA LYS A 44 -4.77 12.31 -15.09
C LYS A 44 -5.21 10.92 -15.51
N ASN A 45 -5.86 10.19 -14.61
CA ASN A 45 -6.38 8.84 -14.83
C ASN A 45 -5.31 7.81 -15.18
N LYS A 46 -4.11 7.97 -14.65
CA LYS A 46 -3.02 7.00 -14.80
C LYS A 46 -2.91 6.14 -13.55
N GLY A 47 -2.88 4.83 -13.74
CA GLY A 47 -2.74 3.88 -12.64
C GLY A 47 -1.29 3.73 -12.20
N HIS A 48 -1.11 3.59 -10.89
CA HIS A 48 0.16 3.22 -10.28
C HIS A 48 -0.07 2.15 -9.24
N ALA A 49 0.92 1.27 -9.09
CA ALA A 49 0.88 0.21 -8.11
C ALA A 49 2.22 0.16 -7.36
N TRP A 50 2.16 -0.26 -6.10
CA TRP A 50 3.36 -0.37 -5.27
C TRP A 50 3.14 -1.41 -4.18
N ILE A 51 4.21 -1.73 -3.43
CA ILE A 51 4.14 -2.66 -2.31
C ILE A 51 4.26 -1.88 -1.01
N ILE A 52 3.38 -2.20 -0.06
CA ILE A 52 3.49 -1.74 1.31
C ILE A 52 4.15 -2.85 2.11
N ASP A 53 5.29 -2.57 2.72
CA ASP A 53 6.12 -3.57 3.41
C ASP A 53 6.43 -3.21 4.87
N GLY A 54 5.86 -2.13 5.38
CA GLY A 54 6.07 -1.74 6.77
C GLY A 54 5.20 -0.57 7.19
N PHE A 55 5.24 -0.24 8.49
CA PHE A 55 4.50 0.90 9.03
C PHE A 55 5.21 1.47 10.25
N LEU A 56 4.88 2.72 10.54
CA LEU A 56 5.25 3.39 11.78
C LEU A 56 4.00 4.04 12.37
N ILE A 57 3.80 3.88 13.67
CA ILE A 57 2.69 4.51 14.38
C ILE A 57 3.26 5.38 15.49
N GLY A 58 2.81 6.63 15.54
CA GLY A 58 3.16 7.55 16.60
C GLY A 58 1.93 8.35 17.02
N ASN A 59 2.14 9.35 17.85
CA ASN A 59 1.06 10.22 18.30
C ASN A 59 1.46 11.67 18.08
N MET A 60 0.50 12.47 17.66
CA MET A 60 0.63 13.91 17.67
C MET A 60 0.51 14.44 19.11
N PRO A 61 0.89 15.68 19.39
CA PRO A 61 0.79 16.23 20.75
C PRO A 61 -0.62 16.19 21.36
N ASP A 62 -1.67 16.16 20.51
CA ASP A 62 -3.06 16.06 20.95
C ASP A 62 -3.54 14.62 21.08
N SER A 63 -2.63 13.65 21.04
CA SER A 63 -2.90 12.19 21.10
C SER A 63 -3.58 11.63 19.86
N THR A 64 -3.69 12.39 18.77
CA THR A 64 -4.16 11.87 17.48
C THR A 64 -3.13 10.90 16.92
N ASP A 65 -3.58 9.77 16.39
CA ASP A 65 -2.67 8.81 15.77
C ASP A 65 -2.01 9.41 14.54
N LEU A 66 -0.71 9.16 14.44
CA LEU A 66 0.10 9.52 13.28
C LEU A 66 0.62 8.21 12.69
N VAL A 67 0.17 7.88 11.48
CA VAL A 67 0.50 6.60 10.86
C VAL A 67 1.18 6.83 9.53
N TYR A 68 2.31 6.14 9.34
CA TYR A 68 3.03 6.09 8.08
C TYR A 68 3.12 4.65 7.61
N VAL A 69 3.02 4.44 6.30
CA VAL A 69 3.34 3.15 5.70
C VAL A 69 4.62 3.28 4.88
N HIS A 70 5.42 2.23 4.89
CA HIS A 70 6.60 2.16 4.04
C HIS A 70 6.19 1.59 2.68
N ASN A 71 6.44 2.36 1.65
CA ASN A 71 6.12 1.99 0.28
C ASN A 71 7.38 1.66 -0.49
N ASN A 72 7.36 0.53 -1.18
CA ASN A 72 8.34 0.20 -2.22
C ASN A 72 7.66 0.47 -3.56
N MET A 73 8.10 1.52 -4.22
CA MET A 73 7.44 2.02 -5.42
C MET A 73 7.82 1.26 -6.70
N GLY A 74 8.83 0.40 -6.63
CA GLY A 74 9.23 -0.41 -7.77
C GLY A 74 10.04 0.33 -8.84
N TRP A 75 10.59 1.50 -8.48
CA TRP A 75 11.35 2.34 -9.43
C TRP A 75 12.84 2.35 -9.10
N GLY A 76 13.41 1.17 -8.87
CA GLY A 76 14.84 1.05 -8.57
C GLY A 76 15.25 1.76 -7.27
N GLY A 77 14.34 1.86 -6.30
CA GLY A 77 14.56 2.55 -5.03
C GLY A 77 14.13 4.03 -5.05
N SER A 78 13.79 4.57 -6.21
CA SER A 78 13.32 5.94 -6.32
C SER A 78 11.95 6.08 -5.65
N ASP A 79 11.79 7.13 -4.83
CA ASP A 79 10.57 7.44 -4.09
C ASP A 79 10.14 6.39 -3.06
N ASN A 80 10.99 5.41 -2.76
CA ASN A 80 10.75 4.51 -1.64
C ASN A 80 10.84 5.29 -0.33
N GLY A 81 10.01 4.93 0.64
CA GLY A 81 10.06 5.56 1.95
C GLY A 81 8.73 5.50 2.67
N TYR A 82 8.65 6.25 3.75
CA TYR A 82 7.46 6.34 4.60
C TYR A 82 6.55 7.47 4.13
N TYR A 83 5.26 7.15 3.98
CA TYR A 83 4.24 8.09 3.55
C TYR A 83 3.14 8.14 4.60
N GLU A 84 2.76 9.34 5.01
CA GLU A 84 1.68 9.52 5.99
C GLU A 84 0.34 9.08 5.41
N ILE A 85 -0.44 8.35 6.22
CA ILE A 85 -1.80 7.94 5.85
C ILE A 85 -2.84 8.37 6.87
N GLU A 86 -2.43 8.65 8.11
CA GLU A 86 -3.31 9.15 9.18
C GLU A 86 -2.60 10.29 9.90
N PRO A 87 -3.23 11.40 10.18
CA PRO A 87 -4.64 11.73 9.92
C PRO A 87 -4.95 12.08 8.45
N GLU A 88 -3.96 12.34 7.65
CA GLU A 88 -4.17 12.67 6.23
C GLU A 88 -3.32 11.76 5.35
N MET A 89 -3.92 11.31 4.26
CA MET A 89 -3.22 10.50 3.29
C MET A 89 -2.45 11.39 2.31
N SER A 90 -1.13 11.16 2.20
CA SER A 90 -0.30 11.92 1.28
C SER A 90 0.60 10.99 0.47
N PHE A 91 0.12 10.58 -0.69
CA PHE A 91 0.91 9.78 -1.61
C PHE A 91 1.34 10.61 -2.82
N GLN A 92 2.66 10.66 -3.01
CA GLN A 92 3.25 11.21 -4.22
C GLN A 92 4.38 10.28 -4.65
N GLY A 93 4.50 10.05 -5.95
CA GLY A 93 5.59 9.24 -6.46
C GLY A 93 5.81 9.51 -7.93
N GLY A 94 7.08 9.59 -8.36
CA GLY A 94 7.42 9.84 -9.76
C GLY A 94 6.84 11.12 -10.31
N GLY A 95 6.61 12.14 -9.46
CA GLY A 95 5.97 13.39 -9.88
C GLY A 95 4.46 13.30 -10.02
N HIS A 96 3.85 12.22 -9.56
CA HIS A 96 2.40 12.00 -9.68
C HIS A 96 1.72 12.12 -8.31
N ASN A 97 0.57 12.78 -8.29
CA ASN A 97 -0.32 12.79 -7.12
C ASN A 97 -1.31 11.64 -7.25
N LEU A 98 -1.22 10.69 -6.35
CA LEU A 98 -2.14 9.55 -6.30
C LEU A 98 -3.32 9.94 -5.42
N LYS A 99 -4.51 10.05 -6.00
CA LYS A 99 -5.67 10.64 -5.33
C LYS A 99 -6.92 9.77 -5.32
N TYR A 100 -7.06 8.85 -6.26
CA TYR A 100 -8.36 8.21 -6.53
C TYR A 100 -8.27 6.70 -6.50
N ASN A 101 -9.38 6.08 -6.12
CA ASN A 101 -9.59 4.64 -6.22
C ASN A 101 -8.49 3.83 -5.56
N PHE A 102 -8.06 4.24 -4.37
CA PHE A 102 -7.09 3.47 -3.60
C PHE A 102 -7.65 2.09 -3.29
N GLY A 103 -6.89 1.08 -3.62
CA GLY A 103 -7.24 -0.30 -3.32
C GLY A 103 -6.02 -1.10 -2.93
N ILE A 104 -6.28 -2.23 -2.29
CA ILE A 104 -5.24 -3.12 -1.84
C ILE A 104 -5.57 -4.57 -2.15
N ASN A 105 -4.52 -5.36 -2.40
CA ASN A 105 -4.56 -6.81 -2.33
C ASN A 105 -3.71 -7.21 -1.13
N PRO A 106 -4.34 -7.48 0.01
CA PRO A 106 -3.60 -7.75 1.24
C PRO A 106 -3.16 -9.21 1.36
N TYR A 107 -2.38 -9.48 2.41
CA TYR A 107 -1.96 -10.83 2.80
C TYR A 107 -1.13 -11.55 1.75
N ILE A 108 -0.14 -10.86 1.17
CA ILE A 108 0.80 -11.48 0.24
C ILE A 108 1.76 -12.37 1.03
N SER A 109 1.78 -13.64 0.68
CA SER A 109 2.67 -14.62 1.31
C SER A 109 2.95 -15.77 0.36
N LYS A 110 3.87 -16.65 0.74
CA LYS A 110 4.13 -17.88 -0.02
C LYS A 110 2.93 -18.81 0.12
N LYS A 111 2.69 -19.55 -0.94
CA LYS A 111 1.71 -20.63 -0.90
C LYS A 111 2.12 -21.73 0.07
#